data_bf163191c1cea85117b9ec4a8e05ead1
#
_entry.id   bf163191c1cea85117b9ec4a8e05ead1
#
_cell.length_a   1.000
_cell.length_b   1.000
_cell.length_c   1.000
_cell.angle_alpha   90.00
_cell.angle_beta   90.00
_cell.angle_gamma   90.00
#
_symmetry.space_group_name_H-M   'P 1'
#
loop_
_entity.id
_entity.type
_entity.pdbx_description
1 polymer ?
#
loop_
_entity_poly.entity_id
_entity_poly.type
_entity_poly.pdbx_seq_one_letter_code
_entity_poly.pdbx_strand_id
1 'polypeptide(L)'
;YGLHWLFAKFMHKVVSQDKAHRRMNDVQREYDYDASSLIADHDNKPERGILPKEVYGTPTPVEFEGHTLMGVQKPDEYLRYCYGDYMKMPKQLPPQNFRYLDLHTPYREYMRMKKK
;
A
#
# COMPACT_ATOMS: atom_id res chain seq x y z
N TYR A 1 -3.75 -18.73 -17.66
CA TYR A 1 -4.41 -18.27 -16.40
C TYR A 1 -4.98 -19.41 -15.54
N GLY A 2 -5.24 -20.64 -16.09
CA GLY A 2 -5.88 -21.74 -15.35
C GLY A 2 -5.04 -22.40 -14.26
N LEU A 3 -3.74 -22.59 -14.48
CA LEU A 3 -2.86 -23.30 -13.54
C LEU A 3 -2.60 -22.49 -12.25
N HIS A 4 -2.41 -21.18 -12.37
CA HIS A 4 -2.24 -20.30 -11.22
C HIS A 4 -3.50 -20.22 -10.36
N TRP A 5 -4.67 -20.24 -10.98
CA TRP A 5 -5.96 -20.24 -10.27
C TRP A 5 -6.18 -21.55 -9.50
N LEU A 6 -5.88 -22.69 -10.12
CA LEU A 6 -5.93 -24.01 -9.47
C LEU A 6 -4.97 -24.12 -8.29
N PHE A 7 -3.74 -23.62 -8.46
CA PHE A 7 -2.75 -23.57 -7.38
C PHE A 7 -3.20 -22.69 -6.23
N ALA A 8 -3.70 -21.48 -6.52
CA ALA A 8 -4.22 -20.58 -5.49
C ALA A 8 -5.40 -21.22 -4.72
N LYS A 9 -6.31 -21.88 -5.41
CA LYS A 9 -7.46 -22.57 -4.80
C LYS A 9 -7.03 -23.76 -3.94
N PHE A 10 -5.99 -24.49 -4.34
CA PHE A 10 -5.37 -25.55 -3.55
C PHE A 10 -4.69 -24.98 -2.30
N MET A 11 -3.90 -23.92 -2.45
CA MET A 11 -3.22 -23.25 -1.34
C MET A 11 -4.21 -22.71 -0.30
N HIS A 12 -5.33 -22.13 -0.72
CA HIS A 12 -6.39 -21.68 0.19
C HIS A 12 -7.00 -22.82 1.04
N LYS A 13 -6.99 -24.05 0.55
CA LYS A 13 -7.46 -25.22 1.32
C LYS A 13 -6.42 -25.75 2.31
N VAL A 14 -5.14 -25.58 2.01
CA VAL A 14 -4.02 -26.16 2.78
C VAL A 14 -3.44 -25.18 3.80
N VAL A 15 -3.44 -23.88 3.46
CA VAL A 15 -2.89 -22.84 4.32
C VAL A 15 -4.03 -22.01 4.91
N SER A 16 -4.20 -22.09 6.22
CA SER A 16 -5.11 -21.18 6.95
C SER A 16 -4.63 -19.73 6.80
N GLN A 17 -5.58 -18.81 6.59
CA GLN A 17 -5.28 -17.37 6.50
C GLN A 17 -4.50 -16.87 7.73
N ASP A 18 -4.90 -17.33 8.93
CA ASP A 18 -4.20 -16.96 10.17
C ASP A 18 -2.76 -17.44 10.20
N LYS A 19 -2.47 -18.61 9.63
CA LYS A 19 -1.10 -19.13 9.53
C LYS A 19 -0.28 -18.32 8.55
N ALA A 20 -0.87 -17.92 7.42
CA ALA A 20 -0.22 -17.06 6.44
C ALA A 20 0.07 -15.67 7.02
N HIS A 21 -0.89 -15.04 7.71
CA HIS A 21 -0.70 -13.75 8.37
C HIS A 21 0.37 -13.80 9.46
N ARG A 22 0.35 -14.85 10.30
CA ARG A 22 1.41 -15.05 11.32
C ARG A 22 2.78 -15.14 10.67
N ARG A 23 2.93 -15.98 9.63
CA ARG A 23 4.21 -16.11 8.95
C ARG A 23 4.68 -14.80 8.31
N MET A 24 3.76 -14.04 7.73
CA MET A 24 4.06 -12.71 7.17
C MET A 24 4.56 -11.75 8.26
N ASN A 25 3.86 -11.70 9.40
CA ASN A 25 4.27 -10.89 10.54
C ASN A 25 5.63 -11.32 11.12
N ASP A 26 5.90 -12.64 11.19
CA ASP A 26 7.18 -13.16 11.67
C ASP A 26 8.33 -12.69 10.76
N VAL A 27 8.15 -12.80 9.44
CA VAL A 27 9.15 -12.32 8.45
C VAL A 27 9.35 -10.80 8.54
N GLN A 28 8.28 -10.02 8.70
CA GLN A 28 8.37 -8.57 8.83
C GLN A 28 9.10 -8.12 10.12
N ARG A 29 9.10 -8.96 11.14
CA ARG A 29 9.77 -8.71 12.43
C ARG A 29 11.10 -9.43 12.59
N GLU A 30 11.61 -10.04 11.52
CA GLU A 30 12.87 -10.78 11.57
C GLU A 30 14.06 -9.88 11.92
N TYR A 31 13.99 -8.62 11.50
CA TYR A 31 15.02 -7.63 11.79
C TYR A 31 14.56 -6.65 12.87
N ASP A 32 15.47 -6.35 13.80
CA ASP A 32 15.20 -5.36 14.84
C ASP A 32 15.10 -3.96 14.23
N TYR A 33 13.98 -3.29 14.52
CA TYR A 33 13.72 -1.94 14.04
C TYR A 33 14.77 -0.94 14.53
N ASP A 34 15.21 -1.04 15.80
CA ASP A 34 16.13 -0.07 16.38
C ASP A 34 17.54 -0.24 15.85
N ALA A 35 17.94 -1.47 15.54
CA ALA A 35 19.25 -1.79 14.95
C ALA A 35 19.30 -1.55 13.43
N SER A 36 18.15 -1.42 12.76
CA SER A 36 18.07 -1.26 11.31
C SER A 36 18.29 0.18 10.88
N SER A 37 19.09 0.40 9.84
CA SER A 37 19.28 1.71 9.17
C SER A 37 18.31 1.94 8.03
N LEU A 38 17.70 0.88 7.48
CA LEU A 38 16.73 0.91 6.41
C LEU A 38 15.40 0.35 6.90
N ILE A 39 14.33 0.87 6.36
CA ILE A 39 12.96 0.36 6.54
C ILE A 39 12.30 0.14 5.19
N ALA A 40 11.34 -0.77 5.16
CA ALA A 40 10.59 -1.08 3.95
C ALA A 40 9.11 -0.74 4.13
N ASP A 41 8.57 -0.01 3.15
CA ASP A 41 7.14 0.21 2.99
C ASP A 41 6.62 -0.85 2.02
N HIS A 42 5.80 -1.79 2.52
CA HIS A 42 5.28 -2.90 1.74
C HIS A 42 4.22 -2.52 0.70
N ASP A 43 3.65 -1.32 0.80
CA ASP A 43 2.67 -0.82 -0.15
C ASP A 43 3.32 -0.29 -1.43
N ASN A 44 4.62 -0.06 -1.40
CA ASN A 44 5.40 0.40 -2.54
C ASN A 44 6.19 -0.74 -3.20
N LYS A 45 6.60 -0.52 -4.45
CA LYS A 45 7.54 -1.42 -5.13
C LYS A 45 8.88 -1.44 -4.37
N PRO A 46 9.58 -2.59 -4.31
CA PRO A 46 10.84 -2.70 -3.55
C PRO A 46 11.84 -1.59 -3.84
N GLU A 47 11.94 -1.15 -5.11
CA GLU A 47 12.89 -0.12 -5.53
C GLU A 47 12.56 1.28 -4.99
N ARG A 48 11.33 1.48 -4.53
CA ARG A 48 10.82 2.78 -4.03
C ARG A 48 10.36 2.71 -2.59
N GLY A 49 10.14 1.50 -2.07
CA GLY A 49 9.65 1.27 -0.72
C GLY A 49 10.76 1.07 0.32
N ILE A 50 12.02 0.88 -0.11
CA ILE A 50 13.16 0.75 0.80
C ILE A 50 13.84 2.11 0.92
N LEU A 51 13.87 2.66 2.15
CA LEU A 51 14.42 3.99 2.40
C LEU A 51 15.11 4.07 3.76
N PRO A 52 16.01 5.06 3.96
CA PRO A 52 16.65 5.28 5.24
C PRO A 52 15.63 5.54 6.35
N LYS A 53 15.80 4.88 7.50
CA LYS A 53 14.93 5.04 8.67
C LYS A 53 14.81 6.49 9.13
N GLU A 54 15.86 7.28 8.97
CA GLU A 54 15.88 8.70 9.34
C GLU A 54 14.90 9.58 8.53
N VAL A 55 14.41 9.10 7.37
CA VAL A 55 13.42 9.80 6.56
C VAL A 55 12.07 9.78 7.26
N TYR A 56 11.71 8.64 7.87
CA TYR A 56 10.54 8.57 8.76
C TYR A 56 10.79 9.35 10.05
N GLY A 57 11.94 9.11 10.67
CA GLY A 57 12.41 9.79 11.87
C GLY A 57 11.39 9.82 13.00
N THR A 58 11.34 10.94 13.73
CA THR A 58 10.35 11.19 14.76
C THR A 58 9.07 11.73 14.13
N PRO A 59 7.89 11.16 14.43
CA PRO A 59 6.64 11.65 13.88
C PRO A 59 6.43 13.15 14.17
N THR A 60 6.13 13.91 13.13
CA THR A 60 5.89 15.37 13.21
C THR A 60 4.43 15.69 12.97
N PRO A 61 3.83 16.65 13.71
CA PRO A 61 2.46 17.05 13.47
C PRO A 61 2.33 17.78 12.12
N VAL A 62 1.32 17.38 11.35
CA VAL A 62 0.96 17.98 10.05
C VAL A 62 -0.52 18.33 10.07
N GLU A 63 -0.84 19.57 9.70
CA GLU A 63 -2.22 20.00 9.56
C GLU A 63 -2.79 19.54 8.22
N PHE A 64 -3.94 18.87 8.27
CA PHE A 64 -4.66 18.44 7.08
C PHE A 64 -6.18 18.58 7.30
N GLU A 65 -6.82 19.39 6.49
CA GLU A 65 -8.27 19.67 6.54
C GLU A 65 -8.80 20.00 7.95
N GLY A 66 -8.06 20.79 8.72
CA GLY A 66 -8.42 21.18 10.09
C GLY A 66 -8.16 20.12 11.16
N HIS A 67 -7.47 19.04 10.81
CA HIS A 67 -7.04 17.98 11.73
C HIS A 67 -5.53 17.91 11.81
N THR A 68 -5.00 17.71 13.01
CA THR A 68 -3.57 17.45 13.21
C THR A 68 -3.31 15.95 13.10
N LEU A 69 -2.52 15.55 12.10
CA LEU A 69 -2.08 14.18 11.86
C LEU A 69 -0.58 14.05 12.12
N MET A 70 -0.13 12.84 12.45
CA MET A 70 1.30 12.57 12.61
C MET A 70 1.88 12.11 11.28
N GLY A 71 2.79 12.89 10.72
CA GLY A 71 3.49 12.61 9.46
C GLY A 71 4.93 12.18 9.66
N VAL A 72 5.60 11.85 8.56
CA VAL A 72 7.04 11.54 8.53
C VAL A 72 7.87 12.80 8.80
N GLN A 73 9.06 12.64 9.36
CA GLN A 73 9.94 13.75 9.72
C GLN A 73 10.44 14.53 8.49
N LYS A 74 10.74 13.82 7.39
CA LYS A 74 11.27 14.41 6.16
C LYS A 74 10.33 14.13 4.97
N PRO A 75 9.19 14.82 4.87
CA PRO A 75 8.16 14.51 3.87
C PRO A 75 8.63 14.71 2.42
N ASP A 76 9.46 15.71 2.14
CA ASP A 76 9.99 15.95 0.78
C ASP A 76 10.91 14.79 0.34
N GLU A 77 11.82 14.34 1.22
CA GLU A 77 12.68 13.18 0.93
C GLU A 77 11.84 11.91 0.73
N TYR A 78 10.85 11.67 1.60
CA TYR A 78 9.93 10.53 1.46
C TYR A 78 9.21 10.53 0.10
N LEU A 79 8.64 11.66 -0.29
CA LEU A 79 7.93 11.79 -1.56
C LEU A 79 8.88 11.60 -2.76
N ARG A 80 10.12 12.06 -2.66
CA ARG A 80 11.14 11.81 -3.71
C ARG A 80 11.51 10.34 -3.83
N TYR A 81 11.62 9.61 -2.74
CA TYR A 81 11.84 8.15 -2.77
C TYR A 81 10.67 7.43 -3.44
N CYS A 82 9.43 7.76 -3.07
CA CYS A 82 8.24 7.08 -3.56
C CYS A 82 7.92 7.44 -5.03
N TYR A 83 8.04 8.72 -5.39
CA TYR A 83 7.48 9.25 -6.65
C TYR A 83 8.53 9.92 -7.55
N GLY A 84 9.76 10.10 -7.10
CA GLY A 84 10.80 10.83 -7.82
C GLY A 84 10.55 12.34 -7.79
N ASP A 85 10.59 13.00 -8.94
CA ASP A 85 10.25 14.43 -9.06
C ASP A 85 8.72 14.63 -9.00
N TYR A 86 8.17 14.49 -7.80
CA TYR A 86 6.72 14.51 -7.57
C TYR A 86 6.09 15.88 -7.82
N MET A 87 6.88 16.95 -7.81
CA MET A 87 6.40 18.31 -8.14
C MET A 87 6.15 18.49 -9.65
N LYS A 88 6.68 17.59 -10.47
CA LYS A 88 6.51 17.63 -11.90
C LYS A 88 5.28 16.85 -12.33
N MET A 89 4.32 17.58 -12.90
CA MET A 89 3.12 16.95 -13.44
C MET A 89 3.49 15.90 -14.50
N PRO A 90 2.98 14.65 -14.40
CA PRO A 90 3.27 13.63 -15.41
C PRO A 90 2.72 14.03 -16.76
N LYS A 91 3.51 13.83 -17.83
CA LYS A 91 3.09 14.15 -19.20
C LYS A 91 1.93 13.30 -19.70
N GLN A 92 1.83 12.08 -19.18
CA GLN A 92 0.74 11.14 -19.44
C GLN A 92 0.27 10.56 -18.13
N LEU A 93 -1.03 10.64 -17.89
CA LEU A 93 -1.65 9.92 -16.78
C LEU A 93 -1.66 8.42 -17.11
N PRO A 94 -1.37 7.54 -16.14
CA PRO A 94 -1.51 6.10 -16.35
C PRO A 94 -2.95 5.80 -16.78
N PRO A 95 -3.18 4.80 -17.65
CA PRO A 95 -4.52 4.42 -18.03
C PRO A 95 -5.32 4.05 -16.78
N GLN A 96 -6.46 4.71 -16.62
CA GLN A 96 -7.36 4.42 -15.51
C GLN A 96 -8.04 3.07 -15.80
N ASN A 97 -7.71 2.06 -15.00
CA ASN A 97 -8.27 0.72 -15.12
C ASN A 97 -9.68 0.61 -14.50
N PHE A 98 -10.51 1.62 -14.69
CA PHE A 98 -11.92 1.53 -14.32
C PHE A 98 -12.66 0.71 -15.39
N ARG A 99 -13.12 -0.47 -15.03
CA ARG A 99 -14.01 -1.26 -15.89
C ARG A 99 -15.41 -0.66 -15.94
N TYR A 100 -15.80 0.04 -14.89
CA TYR A 100 -17.10 0.67 -14.74
C TYR A 100 -17.00 1.81 -13.72
N LEU A 101 -17.52 2.96 -14.08
CA LEU A 101 -17.63 4.12 -13.19
C LEU A 101 -19.04 4.68 -13.27
N ASP A 102 -19.77 4.62 -12.17
CA ASP A 102 -21.10 5.20 -12.02
C ASP A 102 -21.08 6.11 -10.78
N LEU A 103 -21.22 7.40 -11.00
CA LEU A 103 -21.22 8.41 -9.93
C LEU A 103 -22.64 8.72 -9.43
N HIS A 104 -23.68 8.14 -10.04
CA HIS A 104 -25.07 8.48 -9.76
C HIS A 104 -25.80 7.39 -8.95
N THR A 105 -25.44 6.11 -9.17
CA THR A 105 -26.09 5.01 -8.49
C THR A 105 -25.37 4.67 -7.18
N PRO A 106 -26.03 4.78 -6.02
CA PRO A 106 -25.44 4.36 -4.75
C PRO A 106 -25.00 2.89 -4.78
N TYR A 107 -23.83 2.57 -4.21
CA TYR A 107 -23.27 1.22 -4.22
C TYR A 107 -24.26 0.12 -3.79
N ARG A 108 -25.07 0.38 -2.76
CA ARG A 108 -26.09 -0.59 -2.29
C ARG A 108 -27.16 -0.90 -3.33
N GLU A 109 -27.54 0.08 -4.12
CA GLU A 109 -28.53 -0.08 -5.20
C GLU A 109 -27.90 -0.84 -6.36
N TYR A 110 -26.71 -0.46 -6.80
CA TYR A 110 -25.93 -1.20 -7.79
C TYR A 110 -25.80 -2.68 -7.45
N MET A 111 -25.47 -3.02 -6.19
CA MET A 111 -25.30 -4.40 -5.74
C MET A 111 -26.63 -5.19 -5.74
N ARG A 112 -27.78 -4.52 -5.55
CA ARG A 112 -29.11 -5.15 -5.68
C ARG A 112 -29.45 -5.47 -7.13
N MET A 113 -29.12 -4.58 -8.06
CA MET A 113 -29.33 -4.79 -9.50
C MET A 113 -28.47 -5.93 -10.04
N LYS A 114 -27.24 -6.08 -9.57
CA LYS A 114 -26.31 -7.12 -10.00
C LYS A 114 -26.65 -8.53 -9.49
N LYS A 115 -27.48 -8.65 -8.46
CA LYS A 115 -27.92 -9.94 -7.88
C LYS A 115 -29.16 -10.53 -8.57
N LYS A 116 -29.79 -9.79 -9.49
CA LYS A 116 -30.87 -10.30 -10.37
C LYS A 116 -30.26 -10.78 -11.67
#